data_b140be43d6de3a27b425b4c6cbd2e661
#
_entry.id   b140be43d6de3a27b425b4c6cbd2e661
#
_cell.length_a   1.000
_cell.length_b   1.000
_cell.length_c   1.000
_cell.angle_alpha   90.00
_cell.angle_beta   90.00
_cell.angle_gamma   90.00
#
_symmetry.space_group_name_H-M   'P 1'
#
loop_
_entity.id
_entity.type
_entity.pdbx_description
1 polymer ?
#
loop_
_entity_poly.entity_id
_entity_poly.type
_entity_poly.pdbx_seq_one_letter_code
_entity_poly.pdbx_strand_id
1 'polypeptide(L)'
;QDTSSFMNGIDISSYHGFSEDIIGSAKLYGRTVTGVGDDVRMTSRLHIPQGRLRGFQLRNVGPKDGDDFVGGNYIAALSFEAKLPNLLPEETRTDISLFMDNANVWSVDYNSTIDDTNKWRTAVGLSAEVYTTIGPLSFTLAKDIQKHKNDETQFFNFRLGTSF
;
A
#
# COMPACT_ATOMS: atom_id res chain seq x y z
N GLN A 1 -29.45 -2.84 -15.64
CA GLN A 1 -29.24 -3.97 -14.70
C GLN A 1 -28.34 -3.48 -13.59
N ASP A 2 -28.87 -3.38 -12.37
CA ASP A 2 -28.10 -3.00 -11.20
C ASP A 2 -27.31 -4.24 -10.73
N THR A 3 -26.04 -4.30 -11.09
CA THR A 3 -25.14 -5.31 -10.53
C THR A 3 -24.76 -4.89 -9.12
N SER A 4 -25.12 -5.69 -8.15
CA SER A 4 -24.77 -5.47 -6.76
C SER A 4 -23.46 -6.18 -6.43
N SER A 5 -22.62 -5.55 -5.63
CA SER A 5 -21.42 -6.17 -5.10
C SER A 5 -21.40 -6.03 -3.58
N PHE A 6 -20.84 -7.03 -2.92
CA PHE A 6 -20.65 -7.05 -1.48
C PHE A 6 -19.16 -6.88 -1.16
N MET A 7 -18.83 -5.91 -0.32
CA MET A 7 -17.45 -5.63 0.07
C MET A 7 -17.27 -5.82 1.57
N ASN A 8 -16.25 -6.58 1.93
CA ASN A 8 -15.78 -6.77 3.31
C ASN A 8 -14.39 -6.22 3.49
N GLY A 9 -14.07 -5.83 4.72
CA GLY A 9 -12.73 -5.39 5.02
C GLY A 9 -12.36 -5.47 6.48
N ILE A 10 -11.05 -5.50 6.69
CA ILE A 10 -10.40 -5.45 7.99
C ILE A 10 -9.26 -4.44 7.93
N ASP A 11 -9.10 -3.66 9.00
CA ASP A 11 -8.00 -2.72 9.18
C ASP A 11 -7.57 -2.76 10.65
N ILE A 12 -6.36 -3.25 10.90
CA ILE A 12 -5.79 -3.40 12.24
C ILE A 12 -4.47 -2.65 12.27
N SER A 13 -4.30 -1.80 13.29
CA SER A 13 -3.04 -1.11 13.54
C SER A 13 -2.63 -1.33 14.99
N SER A 14 -1.38 -1.69 15.19
CA SER A 14 -0.76 -1.86 16.51
C SER A 14 0.48 -1.00 16.58
N TYR A 15 0.67 -0.34 17.71
CA TYR A 15 1.82 0.52 17.99
C TYR A 15 2.47 0.11 19.29
N HIS A 16 3.79 0.11 19.33
CA HIS A 16 4.57 -0.22 20.50
C HIS A 16 5.79 0.69 20.62
N GLY A 17 5.92 1.38 21.75
CA GLY A 17 7.12 2.14 22.10
C GLY A 17 8.17 1.20 22.69
N PHE A 18 9.22 0.91 21.95
CA PHE A 18 10.35 0.12 22.44
C PHE A 18 11.29 0.94 23.34
N SER A 19 11.37 2.23 23.07
CA SER A 19 12.09 3.23 23.85
C SER A 19 11.54 4.62 23.52
N GLU A 20 12.08 5.66 24.13
CA GLU A 20 11.78 7.07 23.78
C GLU A 20 12.19 7.41 22.34
N ASP A 21 13.16 6.66 21.79
CA ASP A 21 13.74 6.89 20.46
C ASP A 21 13.20 5.98 19.37
N ILE A 22 12.41 4.93 19.71
CA ILE A 22 11.93 3.94 18.74
C ILE A 22 10.49 3.59 19.01
N ILE A 23 9.63 3.88 18.04
CA ILE A 23 8.23 3.52 18.04
C ILE A 23 7.98 2.55 16.86
N GLY A 24 7.67 1.30 17.19
CA GLY A 24 7.29 0.29 16.21
C GLY A 24 5.81 0.33 15.89
N SER A 25 5.45 0.06 14.66
CA SER A 25 4.06 -0.20 14.28
C SER A 25 3.94 -1.37 13.32
N ALA A 26 2.81 -2.08 13.44
CA ALA A 26 2.39 -3.11 12.52
C ALA A 26 0.97 -2.81 12.08
N LYS A 27 0.73 -2.81 10.77
CA LYS A 27 -0.57 -2.48 10.18
C LYS A 27 -0.99 -3.60 9.22
N LEU A 28 -2.16 -4.17 9.46
CA LEU A 28 -2.80 -5.16 8.60
C LEU A 28 -4.00 -4.52 7.90
N TYR A 29 -4.10 -4.69 6.62
CA TYR A 29 -5.21 -4.23 5.79
C TYR A 29 -5.67 -5.35 4.88
N GLY A 30 -6.97 -5.59 4.83
CA GLY A 30 -7.58 -6.56 3.95
C GLY A 30 -8.91 -6.05 3.41
N ARG A 31 -9.18 -6.34 2.13
CA ARG A 31 -10.47 -6.08 1.50
C ARG A 31 -10.81 -7.22 0.56
N THR A 32 -12.09 -7.52 0.49
CA THR A 32 -12.65 -8.44 -0.49
C THR A 32 -13.88 -7.81 -1.14
N VAL A 33 -14.07 -8.05 -2.41
CA VAL A 33 -15.28 -7.69 -3.15
C VAL A 33 -15.81 -8.94 -3.86
N THR A 34 -17.11 -9.17 -3.75
CA THR A 34 -17.79 -10.30 -4.39
C THR A 34 -19.01 -9.78 -5.15
N GLY A 35 -19.16 -10.20 -6.39
CA GLY A 35 -20.36 -9.91 -7.19
C GLY A 35 -21.56 -10.70 -6.68
N VAL A 36 -22.74 -10.11 -6.76
CA VAL A 36 -24.01 -10.75 -6.41
C VAL A 36 -24.81 -10.96 -7.71
N GLY A 37 -24.79 -12.20 -8.20
CA GLY A 37 -25.48 -12.57 -9.44
C GLY A 37 -24.69 -12.39 -10.73
N ASP A 38 -23.70 -11.48 -10.75
CA ASP A 38 -22.82 -11.19 -11.88
C ASP A 38 -21.38 -10.98 -11.40
N ASP A 39 -20.43 -10.95 -12.34
CA ASP A 39 -19.02 -10.65 -12.06
C ASP A 39 -18.84 -9.23 -11.48
N VAL A 40 -17.79 -9.05 -10.71
CA VAL A 40 -17.46 -7.73 -10.13
C VAL A 40 -17.17 -6.73 -11.25
N ARG A 41 -17.86 -5.60 -11.25
CA ARG A 41 -17.61 -4.52 -12.22
C ARG A 41 -16.18 -4.02 -12.10
N MET A 42 -15.59 -3.62 -13.22
CA MET A 42 -14.23 -3.05 -13.27
C MET A 42 -14.07 -1.86 -12.31
N THR A 43 -15.09 -1.00 -12.19
CA THR A 43 -15.09 0.16 -11.29
C THR A 43 -15.16 -0.21 -9.81
N SER A 44 -15.60 -1.42 -9.49
CA SER A 44 -15.71 -1.94 -8.11
C SER A 44 -14.52 -2.80 -7.71
N ARG A 45 -13.59 -3.08 -8.63
CA ARG A 45 -12.38 -3.86 -8.34
C ARG A 45 -11.43 -3.08 -7.44
N LEU A 46 -10.71 -3.84 -6.64
CA LEU A 46 -9.82 -3.32 -5.62
C LEU A 46 -8.41 -3.08 -6.18
N HIS A 47 -7.84 -1.95 -5.81
CA HIS A 47 -6.43 -1.64 -6.01
C HIS A 47 -5.76 -1.39 -4.68
N ILE A 48 -4.46 -1.69 -4.56
CA ILE A 48 -3.71 -1.43 -3.33
C ILE A 48 -3.75 0.07 -3.04
N PRO A 49 -4.25 0.50 -1.86
CA PRO A 49 -4.36 1.91 -1.54
C PRO A 49 -2.99 2.58 -1.41
N GLN A 50 -2.98 3.88 -1.62
CA GLN A 50 -1.80 4.71 -1.42
C GLN A 50 -1.24 4.54 0.01
N GLY A 51 0.08 4.38 0.12
CA GLY A 51 0.76 4.21 1.41
C GLY A 51 0.78 2.79 1.96
N ARG A 52 0.09 1.83 1.33
CA ARG A 52 0.10 0.42 1.76
C ARG A 52 1.19 -0.42 1.09
N LEU A 53 1.76 0.07 0.00
CA LEU A 53 2.89 -0.55 -0.70
C LEU A 53 3.80 0.55 -1.27
N ARG A 54 4.58 1.18 -0.41
CA ARG A 54 5.55 2.21 -0.80
C ARG A 54 6.66 1.58 -1.65
N GLY A 55 7.16 2.30 -2.64
CA GLY A 55 8.14 1.77 -3.59
C GLY A 55 7.54 1.20 -4.87
N PHE A 56 6.21 1.18 -4.97
CA PHE A 56 5.46 0.81 -6.18
C PHE A 56 4.60 1.98 -6.65
N GLN A 57 4.38 2.05 -7.96
CA GLN A 57 3.49 3.07 -8.52
C GLN A 57 2.03 2.77 -8.15
N LEU A 58 1.33 3.81 -7.72
CA LEU A 58 -0.08 3.70 -7.36
C LEU A 58 -0.91 3.19 -8.54
N ARG A 59 -1.72 2.14 -8.30
CA ARG A 59 -2.59 1.47 -9.27
C ARG A 59 -1.87 0.70 -10.39
N ASN A 60 -0.54 0.70 -10.43
CA ASN A 60 0.26 -0.02 -11.44
C ASN A 60 0.87 -1.30 -10.85
N VAL A 61 0.07 -2.00 -10.04
CA VAL A 61 0.42 -3.26 -9.37
C VAL A 61 -0.77 -4.21 -9.46
N GLY A 62 -0.51 -5.45 -9.81
CA GLY A 62 -1.51 -6.51 -9.81
C GLY A 62 -1.87 -7.04 -11.18
N PRO A 63 -3.05 -7.68 -11.31
CA PRO A 63 -3.53 -8.23 -12.55
C PRO A 63 -3.63 -7.19 -13.67
N LYS A 64 -3.26 -7.60 -14.88
CA LYS A 64 -3.21 -6.74 -16.05
C LYS A 64 -4.00 -7.37 -17.20
N ASP A 65 -4.83 -6.56 -17.86
CA ASP A 65 -5.57 -6.93 -19.07
C ASP A 65 -5.08 -6.04 -20.21
N GLY A 66 -4.29 -6.60 -21.11
CA GLY A 66 -3.54 -5.80 -22.10
C GLY A 66 -2.55 -4.87 -21.41
N ASP A 67 -2.74 -3.58 -21.59
CA ASP A 67 -1.90 -2.53 -20.98
C ASP A 67 -2.47 -1.96 -19.68
N ASP A 68 -3.70 -2.33 -19.30
CA ASP A 68 -4.40 -1.76 -18.16
C ASP A 68 -4.31 -2.64 -16.90
N PHE A 69 -3.99 -2.03 -15.76
CA PHE A 69 -4.09 -2.68 -14.46
C PHE A 69 -5.56 -2.67 -14.00
N VAL A 70 -6.12 -3.85 -13.88
CA VAL A 70 -7.57 -4.03 -13.65
C VAL A 70 -7.93 -4.20 -12.18
N GLY A 71 -6.94 -4.28 -11.30
CA GLY A 71 -7.17 -4.59 -9.88
C GLY A 71 -7.54 -6.04 -9.65
N GLY A 72 -8.10 -6.33 -8.48
CA GLY A 72 -8.52 -7.69 -8.10
C GLY A 72 -9.72 -7.68 -7.17
N ASN A 73 -10.23 -8.87 -6.88
CA ASN A 73 -11.33 -9.06 -5.95
C ASN A 73 -10.87 -9.16 -4.50
N TYR A 74 -9.56 -9.38 -4.29
CA TYR A 74 -8.94 -9.51 -2.97
C TYR A 74 -7.71 -8.62 -2.87
N ILE A 75 -7.57 -7.97 -1.72
CA ILE A 75 -6.34 -7.25 -1.33
C ILE A 75 -5.95 -7.68 0.08
N ALA A 76 -4.66 -7.87 0.28
CA ALA A 76 -4.06 -7.95 1.60
C ALA A 76 -2.79 -7.10 1.63
N ALA A 77 -2.58 -6.36 2.71
CA ALA A 77 -1.36 -5.59 2.94
C ALA A 77 -0.93 -5.69 4.39
N LEU A 78 0.37 -5.83 4.60
CA LEU A 78 1.00 -5.89 5.91
C LEU A 78 2.21 -4.96 5.91
N SER A 79 2.19 -3.96 6.77
CA SER A 79 3.26 -2.98 6.89
C SER A 79 3.87 -3.02 8.28
N PHE A 80 5.19 -3.01 8.34
CA PHE A 80 5.98 -2.81 9.55
C PHE A 80 6.76 -1.51 9.42
N GLU A 81 6.75 -0.71 10.47
CA GLU A 81 7.47 0.57 10.49
C GLU A 81 8.11 0.80 11.85
N ALA A 82 9.34 1.28 11.83
CA ALA A 82 10.05 1.79 12.99
C ALA A 82 10.25 3.30 12.84
N LYS A 83 9.51 4.08 13.62
CA LYS A 83 9.63 5.53 13.68
C LYS A 83 10.72 5.92 14.67
N LEU A 84 11.61 6.83 14.26
CA LEU A 84 12.78 7.30 15.01
C LEU A 84 12.64 8.81 15.30
N PRO A 85 11.77 9.21 16.25
CA PRO A 85 11.37 10.60 16.43
C PRO A 85 12.52 11.51 16.88
N ASN A 86 13.55 10.94 17.54
CA ASN A 86 14.68 11.70 18.08
C ASN A 86 15.98 11.52 17.26
N LEU A 87 15.88 10.95 16.04
CA LEU A 87 17.06 10.76 15.20
C LEU A 87 17.68 12.08 14.71
N LEU A 88 16.84 13.06 14.43
CA LEU A 88 17.24 14.40 14.05
C LEU A 88 16.89 15.41 15.16
N PRO A 89 17.61 16.55 15.24
CA PRO A 89 17.28 17.60 16.21
C PRO A 89 15.83 18.09 16.06
N GLU A 90 15.16 18.41 17.18
CA GLU A 90 13.77 18.83 17.24
C GLU A 90 13.48 20.05 16.34
N GLU A 91 14.46 20.94 16.20
CA GLU A 91 14.37 22.14 15.38
C GLU A 91 14.12 21.82 13.88
N THR A 92 14.54 20.64 13.43
CA THR A 92 14.32 20.20 12.05
C THR A 92 12.85 19.87 11.77
N ARG A 93 12.06 19.61 12.82
CA ARG A 93 10.66 19.15 12.74
C ARG A 93 10.51 17.97 11.77
N THR A 94 11.44 17.03 11.80
CA THR A 94 11.51 15.93 10.86
C THR A 94 11.55 14.61 11.61
N ASP A 95 10.58 13.74 11.30
CA ASP A 95 10.55 12.36 11.75
C ASP A 95 11.08 11.44 10.68
N ILE A 96 11.99 10.56 11.02
CA ILE A 96 12.51 9.51 10.14
C ILE A 96 11.88 8.18 10.52
N SER A 97 11.54 7.39 9.52
CA SER A 97 11.03 6.02 9.70
C SER A 97 11.70 5.05 8.75
N LEU A 98 11.95 3.85 9.24
CA LEU A 98 12.30 2.69 8.41
C LEU A 98 11.05 1.82 8.25
N PHE A 99 10.80 1.29 7.06
CA PHE A 99 9.62 0.48 6.83
C PHE A 99 9.87 -0.74 5.95
N MET A 100 8.99 -1.72 6.11
CA MET A 100 8.82 -2.84 5.21
C MET A 100 7.34 -3.01 4.91
N ASP A 101 6.97 -2.85 3.65
CA ASP A 101 5.61 -3.02 3.16
C ASP A 101 5.49 -4.30 2.35
N ASN A 102 4.44 -5.06 2.64
CA ASN A 102 4.07 -6.26 1.89
C ASN A 102 2.62 -6.12 1.46
N ALA A 103 2.32 -6.36 0.20
CA ALA A 103 0.96 -6.34 -0.28
C ALA A 103 0.73 -7.28 -1.44
N ASN A 104 -0.53 -7.64 -1.63
CA ASN A 104 -0.98 -8.40 -2.77
C ASN A 104 -2.38 -7.97 -3.18
N VAL A 105 -2.64 -8.07 -4.49
CA VAL A 105 -3.95 -7.89 -5.11
C VAL A 105 -4.11 -8.99 -6.14
N TRP A 106 -5.19 -9.75 -6.04
CA TRP A 106 -5.38 -10.94 -6.87
C TRP A 106 -6.85 -11.28 -7.08
N SER A 107 -7.09 -12.31 -7.88
CA SER A 107 -8.40 -12.82 -8.26
C SER A 107 -9.20 -11.87 -9.16
N VAL A 108 -9.32 -12.28 -10.41
CA VAL A 108 -10.14 -11.63 -11.43
C VAL A 108 -11.15 -12.63 -11.92
N ASP A 109 -12.45 -12.29 -11.87
CA ASP A 109 -13.54 -13.22 -12.14
C ASP A 109 -14.09 -13.20 -13.58
N TYR A 110 -13.86 -12.11 -14.33
CA TYR A 110 -14.44 -11.94 -15.67
C TYR A 110 -13.62 -12.55 -16.82
N ASN A 111 -12.34 -12.82 -16.62
CA ASN A 111 -11.46 -13.36 -17.65
C ASN A 111 -10.38 -14.28 -17.04
N SER A 112 -10.51 -15.56 -17.30
CA SER A 112 -9.60 -16.59 -16.77
C SER A 112 -8.22 -16.62 -17.45
N THR A 113 -7.99 -15.82 -18.48
CA THR A 113 -6.69 -15.73 -19.16
C THR A 113 -5.75 -14.70 -18.52
N ILE A 114 -6.28 -13.87 -17.63
CA ILE A 114 -5.49 -12.88 -16.90
C ILE A 114 -4.66 -13.59 -15.82
N ASP A 115 -3.36 -13.22 -15.75
CA ASP A 115 -2.48 -13.68 -14.68
C ASP A 115 -2.84 -12.92 -13.39
N ASP A 116 -3.72 -13.51 -12.60
CA ASP A 116 -4.21 -12.99 -11.32
C ASP A 116 -3.67 -13.78 -10.11
N THR A 117 -2.50 -14.39 -10.28
CA THR A 117 -1.91 -15.24 -9.25
C THR A 117 -1.68 -14.51 -7.93
N ASN A 118 -1.92 -15.23 -6.83
CA ASN A 118 -1.64 -14.76 -5.49
C ASN A 118 -0.13 -14.64 -5.25
N LYS A 119 0.43 -13.48 -5.59
CA LYS A 119 1.87 -13.22 -5.48
C LYS A 119 2.13 -11.95 -4.67
N TRP A 120 2.80 -12.13 -3.55
CA TRP A 120 3.17 -11.04 -2.66
C TRP A 120 4.24 -10.14 -3.27
N ARG A 121 4.10 -8.84 -3.03
CA ARG A 121 5.08 -7.80 -3.33
C ARG A 121 5.63 -7.29 -2.02
N THR A 122 6.93 -7.05 -1.98
CA THR A 122 7.63 -6.55 -0.79
C THR A 122 8.54 -5.41 -1.18
N ALA A 123 8.47 -4.34 -0.42
CA ALA A 123 9.39 -3.22 -0.50
C ALA A 123 9.92 -2.85 0.88
N VAL A 124 11.13 -2.35 0.91
CA VAL A 124 11.76 -1.78 2.10
C VAL A 124 12.22 -0.37 1.80
N GLY A 125 12.22 0.48 2.80
CA GLY A 125 12.63 1.85 2.56
C GLY A 125 12.74 2.71 3.80
N LEU A 126 12.96 3.98 3.52
CA LEU A 126 13.08 5.05 4.49
C LEU A 126 12.09 6.16 4.12
N SER A 127 11.39 6.69 5.11
CA SER A 127 10.56 7.86 4.94
C SER A 127 10.99 8.98 5.89
N ALA A 128 10.88 10.21 5.41
CA ALA A 128 11.06 11.41 6.19
C ALA A 128 9.78 12.25 6.12
N GLU A 129 9.26 12.62 7.28
CA GLU A 129 8.09 13.49 7.40
C GLU A 129 8.51 14.82 8.02
N VAL A 130 8.42 15.88 7.22
CA VAL A 130 8.83 17.23 7.63
C VAL A 130 7.58 18.06 7.91
N TYR A 131 7.43 18.53 9.15
CA TYR A 131 6.27 19.33 9.56
C TYR A 131 6.49 20.80 9.22
N THR A 132 5.69 21.30 8.29
CA THR A 132 5.72 22.70 7.83
C THR A 132 4.46 23.45 8.18
N THR A 133 4.46 24.78 8.02
CA THR A 133 3.27 25.63 8.26
C THR A 133 2.12 25.36 7.32
N ILE A 134 2.38 24.77 6.15
CA ILE A 134 1.36 24.40 5.16
C ILE A 134 0.92 22.94 5.26
N GLY A 135 1.47 22.19 6.21
CA GLY A 135 1.21 20.79 6.44
C GLY A 135 2.47 19.92 6.35
N PRO A 136 2.35 18.62 6.64
CA PRO A 136 3.47 17.70 6.57
C PRO A 136 3.88 17.43 5.13
N LEU A 137 5.19 17.41 4.88
CA LEU A 137 5.80 16.97 3.63
C LEU A 137 6.40 15.59 3.86
N SER A 138 6.02 14.62 3.05
CA SER A 138 6.54 13.25 3.14
C SER A 138 7.44 12.94 1.97
N PHE A 139 8.64 12.46 2.28
CA PHE A 139 9.62 11.95 1.32
C PHE A 139 9.81 10.46 1.57
N THR A 140 9.77 9.65 0.53
CA THR A 140 9.95 8.21 0.63
C THR A 140 10.99 7.74 -0.37
N LEU A 141 11.98 7.00 0.13
CA LEU A 141 12.94 6.24 -0.68
C LEU A 141 12.67 4.76 -0.42
N ALA A 142 12.31 4.02 -1.45
CA ALA A 142 11.94 2.62 -1.30
C ALA A 142 12.49 1.77 -2.44
N LYS A 143 12.87 0.54 -2.10
CA LYS A 143 13.33 -0.45 -3.05
C LYS A 143 12.45 -1.69 -2.97
N ASP A 144 12.02 -2.16 -4.14
CA ASP A 144 11.34 -3.44 -4.28
C ASP A 144 12.32 -4.59 -3.99
N ILE A 145 11.90 -5.48 -3.09
CA ILE A 145 12.60 -6.72 -2.77
C ILE A 145 12.00 -7.88 -3.54
N GLN A 146 10.67 -7.87 -3.69
CA GLN A 146 9.91 -8.86 -4.42
C GLN A 146 8.79 -8.17 -5.19
N LYS A 147 8.68 -8.47 -6.49
CA LYS A 147 7.61 -7.97 -7.36
C LYS A 147 7.19 -9.01 -8.40
N HIS A 148 6.03 -8.79 -8.99
CA HIS A 148 5.61 -9.49 -10.21
C HIS A 148 6.21 -8.80 -11.45
N LYS A 149 6.39 -9.54 -12.54
CA LYS A 149 7.01 -9.06 -13.80
C LYS A 149 6.38 -7.80 -14.38
N ASN A 150 5.07 -7.61 -14.18
CA ASN A 150 4.30 -6.49 -14.76
C ASN A 150 4.17 -5.31 -13.81
N ASP A 151 4.58 -5.44 -12.54
CA ASP A 151 4.44 -4.38 -11.55
C ASP A 151 5.41 -3.23 -11.84
N GLU A 152 4.94 -2.01 -11.70
CA GLU A 152 5.74 -0.81 -11.85
C GLU A 152 6.19 -0.27 -10.50
N THR A 153 7.48 0.03 -10.38
CA THR A 153 8.11 0.48 -9.14
C THR A 153 8.46 1.96 -9.20
N GLN A 154 8.56 2.59 -8.03
CA GLN A 154 8.93 3.98 -7.86
C GLN A 154 9.88 4.11 -6.68
N PHE A 155 11.17 4.38 -6.96
CA PHE A 155 12.20 4.50 -5.93
C PHE A 155 11.99 5.71 -5.02
N PHE A 156 11.60 6.85 -5.58
CA PHE A 156 11.39 8.09 -4.85
C PHE A 156 9.94 8.56 -4.99
N ASN A 157 9.34 8.97 -3.88
CA ASN A 157 8.03 9.59 -3.84
C ASN A 157 8.04 10.80 -2.92
N PHE A 158 7.34 11.85 -3.34
CA PHE A 158 7.11 13.05 -2.56
C PHE A 158 5.60 13.30 -2.45
N ARG A 159 5.15 13.67 -1.26
CA ARG A 159 3.75 13.96 -1.02
C ARG A 159 3.57 15.11 -0.03
N LEU A 160 2.61 15.99 -0.30
CA LEU A 160 2.12 17.01 0.62
C LEU A 160 0.83 16.52 1.28
N GLY A 161 0.76 16.60 2.59
CA GLY A 161 -0.38 16.20 3.39
C GLY A 161 -0.09 15.07 4.37
N THR A 162 -1.09 14.66 5.16
CA THR A 162 -0.95 13.58 6.13
C THR A 162 -0.70 12.24 5.43
N SER A 163 0.31 11.51 5.89
CA SER A 163 0.47 10.09 5.55
C SER A 163 -0.58 9.28 6.32
N PHE A 164 -1.26 8.41 5.63
CA PHE A 164 -2.26 7.52 6.22
C PHE A 164 -1.63 6.22 6.69
#